data_6ca26e4fd2c1da210b9eeb86d2888b23
#
_entry.id   6ca26e4fd2c1da210b9eeb86d2888b23
#
_cell.length_a   1.000
_cell.length_b   1.000
_cell.length_c   1.000
_cell.angle_alpha   90.00
_cell.angle_beta   90.00
_cell.angle_gamma   90.00
#
_symmetry.space_group_name_H-M   'P 1'
#
loop_
_entity.id
_entity.type
_entity.pdbx_description
1 polymer ?
#
loop_
_entity_poly.entity_id
_entity_poly.type
_entity_poly.pdbx_seq_one_letter_code
_entity_poly.pdbx_strand_id
1 'polypeptide(L)'
;MERKKHYDYVFVVLLYRNMTDILDLIKSIQRNISDYHVILVNNFYDEATEKQAEEIAEAIDSCTFLSLENHGYGAGNNAGICYAMRHFDYQYVIVCNPDTTIKSFDSSTLLGMDKEAIYAPKIISRDNKRQNPNWGFHSNILEYLQYLACKKENTFLDYAVIAVLKLIRLVIGYAGDLRLFERIKIGNAHGSFFVISKAALLKLTPLFDEKMFLFYEEVYLGNKAYCNKVPVYYTPRILIAHKEDGSMRIANVNTRKEAHKSVIYYFEHKGE
;
A
#
# COMPACT_ATOMS: atom_id res chain seq x y z
N MET A 1 -19.28 26.26 -6.35
CA MET A 1 -18.66 24.97 -5.91
C MET A 1 -18.52 25.05 -4.39
N GLU A 2 -19.15 24.15 -3.67
CA GLU A 2 -18.92 24.04 -2.23
C GLU A 2 -17.44 23.79 -1.94
N ARG A 3 -16.94 24.45 -0.90
CA ARG A 3 -15.55 24.31 -0.48
C ARG A 3 -15.38 22.92 0.12
N LYS A 4 -14.52 22.08 -0.50
CA LYS A 4 -14.20 20.75 0.03
C LYS A 4 -13.62 20.87 1.44
N LYS A 5 -14.03 19.98 2.34
CA LYS A 5 -13.45 19.90 3.68
C LYS A 5 -11.97 19.48 3.58
N HIS A 6 -11.09 20.19 4.29
CA HIS A 6 -9.67 19.96 4.28
C HIS A 6 -9.27 18.96 5.36
N TYR A 7 -8.30 18.09 5.04
CA TYR A 7 -7.62 17.20 5.96
C TYR A 7 -6.15 17.11 5.58
N ASP A 8 -5.26 17.03 6.57
CA ASP A 8 -3.85 16.76 6.28
C ASP A 8 -3.69 15.36 5.67
N TYR A 9 -4.42 14.38 6.21
CA TYR A 9 -4.35 12.98 5.79
C TYR A 9 -5.72 12.38 5.51
N VAL A 10 -5.86 11.74 4.34
CA VAL A 10 -7.03 10.90 4.02
C VAL A 10 -6.56 9.45 3.90
N PHE A 11 -7.09 8.59 4.76
CA PHE A 11 -6.82 7.16 4.73
C PHE A 11 -7.79 6.46 3.80
N VAL A 12 -7.28 5.60 2.93
CA VAL A 12 -8.06 4.65 2.14
C VAL A 12 -7.75 3.27 2.68
N VAL A 13 -8.74 2.63 3.31
CA VAL A 13 -8.62 1.34 3.99
C VAL A 13 -9.49 0.34 3.26
N LEU A 14 -8.86 -0.61 2.57
CA LEU A 14 -9.58 -1.65 1.83
C LEU A 14 -9.93 -2.82 2.73
N LEU A 15 -11.21 -3.11 2.86
CA LEU A 15 -11.76 -4.18 3.68
C LEU A 15 -12.13 -5.39 2.84
N TYR A 16 -11.85 -6.58 3.37
CA TYR A 16 -12.34 -7.84 2.83
C TYR A 16 -12.40 -8.90 3.93
N ARG A 17 -13.59 -9.39 4.26
CA ARG A 17 -13.90 -10.46 5.24
C ARG A 17 -13.59 -10.15 6.71
N ASN A 18 -12.44 -9.58 7.03
CA ASN A 18 -12.01 -9.37 8.43
C ASN A 18 -12.26 -7.93 8.89
N MET A 19 -13.18 -7.78 9.85
CA MET A 19 -13.55 -6.47 10.41
C MET A 19 -12.91 -6.20 11.79
N THR A 20 -12.28 -7.21 12.40
CA THR A 20 -11.78 -7.10 13.79
C THR A 20 -10.62 -6.12 13.95
N ASP A 21 -9.82 -5.93 12.92
CA ASP A 21 -8.62 -5.11 12.96
C ASP A 21 -8.87 -3.61 12.72
N ILE A 22 -10.03 -3.26 12.17
CA ILE A 22 -10.39 -1.87 11.82
C ILE A 22 -10.31 -0.95 13.05
N LEU A 23 -10.88 -1.38 14.16
CA LEU A 23 -10.91 -0.56 15.38
C LEU A 23 -9.51 -0.33 15.96
N ASP A 24 -8.60 -1.30 15.85
CA ASP A 24 -7.20 -1.15 16.28
C ASP A 24 -6.46 -0.17 15.38
N LEU A 25 -6.68 -0.24 14.06
CA LEU A 25 -6.12 0.72 13.11
C LEU A 25 -6.63 2.13 13.44
N ILE A 26 -7.94 2.34 13.56
CA ILE A 26 -8.54 3.66 13.83
C ILE A 26 -8.03 4.24 15.16
N LYS A 27 -7.99 3.45 16.23
CA LYS A 27 -7.41 3.87 17.51
C LYS A 27 -5.94 4.28 17.34
N SER A 28 -5.19 3.60 16.49
CA SER A 28 -3.79 3.95 16.24
C SER A 28 -3.65 5.24 15.42
N ILE A 29 -4.55 5.49 14.46
CA ILE A 29 -4.62 6.77 13.74
C ILE A 29 -4.89 7.90 14.73
N GLN A 30 -5.92 7.79 15.55
CA GLN A 30 -6.31 8.80 16.56
C GLN A 30 -5.19 9.18 17.53
N ARG A 31 -4.33 8.20 17.89
CA ARG A 31 -3.21 8.44 18.82
C ARG A 31 -2.04 9.17 18.16
N ASN A 32 -1.87 9.05 16.86
CA ASN A 32 -0.68 9.51 16.15
C ASN A 32 -0.93 10.71 15.22
N ILE A 33 -2.18 10.94 14.80
CA ILE A 33 -2.52 11.92 13.77
C ILE A 33 -3.78 12.67 14.20
N SER A 34 -3.73 13.99 14.21
CA SER A 34 -4.84 14.84 14.70
C SER A 34 -5.82 15.25 13.61
N ASP A 35 -5.33 15.50 12.38
CA ASP A 35 -6.17 15.97 11.25
C ASP A 35 -6.21 14.89 10.16
N TYR A 36 -7.28 14.09 10.21
CA TYR A 36 -7.44 12.97 9.29
C TYR A 36 -8.90 12.68 8.95
N HIS A 37 -9.10 11.97 7.84
CA HIS A 37 -10.36 11.30 7.49
C HIS A 37 -10.08 9.87 7.03
N VAL A 38 -10.98 8.94 7.34
CA VAL A 38 -10.87 7.53 6.94
C VAL A 38 -11.96 7.20 5.93
N ILE A 39 -11.60 6.58 4.84
CA ILE A 39 -12.52 5.99 3.87
C ILE A 39 -12.38 4.49 3.99
N LEU A 40 -13.40 3.84 4.56
CA LEU A 40 -13.50 2.38 4.61
C LEU A 40 -14.12 1.90 3.30
N VAL A 41 -13.35 1.19 2.49
CA VAL A 41 -13.80 0.63 1.21
C VAL A 41 -14.03 -0.86 1.40
N ASN A 42 -15.29 -1.28 1.42
CA ASN A 42 -15.66 -2.68 1.53
C ASN A 42 -15.68 -3.32 0.14
N ASN A 43 -14.76 -4.26 -0.11
CA ASN A 43 -14.88 -5.19 -1.22
C ASN A 43 -15.88 -6.27 -0.80
N PHE A 44 -17.11 -6.15 -1.26
CA PHE A 44 -18.23 -6.96 -0.82
C PHE A 44 -17.91 -8.46 -0.75
N TYR A 45 -18.20 -9.07 0.37
CA TYR A 45 -18.09 -10.51 0.60
C TYR A 45 -19.45 -11.13 0.94
N ASP A 46 -20.10 -10.60 1.98
CA ASP A 46 -21.46 -10.96 2.38
C ASP A 46 -22.13 -9.79 3.14
N GLU A 47 -23.45 -9.86 3.29
CA GLU A 47 -24.24 -8.82 3.95
C GLU A 47 -23.89 -8.61 5.42
N ALA A 48 -23.44 -9.67 6.11
CA ALA A 48 -23.09 -9.57 7.54
C ALA A 48 -21.81 -8.77 7.76
N THR A 49 -20.78 -8.99 6.93
CA THR A 49 -19.52 -8.23 6.98
C THR A 49 -19.71 -6.81 6.50
N GLU A 50 -20.55 -6.58 5.49
CA GLU A 50 -20.90 -5.24 5.00
C GLU A 50 -21.56 -4.41 6.11
N LYS A 51 -22.62 -4.93 6.70
CA LYS A 51 -23.34 -4.27 7.80
C LYS A 51 -22.42 -3.95 8.98
N GLN A 52 -21.56 -4.89 9.37
CA GLN A 52 -20.59 -4.66 10.45
C GLN A 52 -19.62 -3.51 10.11
N ALA A 53 -19.13 -3.43 8.88
CA ALA A 53 -18.24 -2.36 8.44
C ALA A 53 -18.94 -0.99 8.41
N GLU A 54 -20.20 -0.96 7.98
CA GLU A 54 -21.04 0.23 7.97
C GLU A 54 -21.28 0.74 9.38
N GLU A 55 -21.70 -0.14 10.32
CA GLU A 55 -21.90 0.20 11.73
C GLU A 55 -20.62 0.77 12.39
N ILE A 56 -19.45 0.22 12.03
CA ILE A 56 -18.16 0.76 12.50
C ILE A 56 -17.91 2.16 11.95
N ALA A 57 -18.21 2.39 10.67
CA ALA A 57 -18.01 3.69 10.05
C ALA A 57 -18.95 4.77 10.63
N GLU A 58 -20.22 4.44 10.83
CA GLU A 58 -21.21 5.33 11.42
C GLU A 58 -20.88 5.76 12.86
N ALA A 59 -20.20 4.90 13.61
CA ALA A 59 -19.76 5.19 14.97
C ALA A 59 -18.57 6.17 15.05
N ILE A 60 -18.02 6.64 13.90
CA ILE A 60 -16.79 7.44 13.83
C ILE A 60 -16.99 8.66 12.96
N ASP A 61 -17.04 9.85 13.56
CA ASP A 61 -17.32 11.13 12.87
C ASP A 61 -16.40 11.43 11.68
N SER A 62 -15.14 10.96 11.73
CA SER A 62 -14.13 11.15 10.67
C SER A 62 -14.02 9.95 9.74
N CYS A 63 -15.12 9.25 9.49
CA CYS A 63 -15.15 8.07 8.65
C CYS A 63 -16.22 8.18 7.56
N THR A 64 -15.95 7.58 6.41
CA THR A 64 -16.89 7.38 5.30
C THR A 64 -16.87 5.91 4.92
N PHE A 65 -18.02 5.33 4.67
CA PHE A 65 -18.16 3.96 4.19
C PHE A 65 -18.49 3.93 2.69
N LEU A 66 -17.81 3.04 1.96
CA LEU A 66 -18.10 2.73 0.56
C LEU A 66 -18.20 1.22 0.41
N SER A 67 -19.29 0.71 -0.15
CA SER A 67 -19.41 -0.70 -0.51
C SER A 67 -19.37 -0.88 -2.01
N LEU A 68 -18.55 -1.83 -2.48
CA LEU A 68 -18.27 -2.09 -3.88
C LEU A 68 -18.26 -3.60 -4.13
N GLU A 69 -18.60 -4.01 -5.35
CA GLU A 69 -18.30 -5.35 -5.80
C GLU A 69 -16.80 -5.64 -5.74
N ASN A 70 -16.44 -6.87 -5.41
CA ASN A 70 -15.02 -7.24 -5.27
C ASN A 70 -14.36 -7.48 -6.64
N HIS A 71 -13.70 -6.45 -7.14
CA HIS A 71 -12.85 -6.48 -8.34
C HIS A 71 -11.35 -6.53 -8.02
N GLY A 72 -10.98 -6.86 -6.78
CA GLY A 72 -9.60 -7.01 -6.34
C GLY A 72 -9.05 -5.80 -5.60
N TYR A 73 -7.76 -5.92 -5.23
CA TYR A 73 -7.06 -4.93 -4.41
C TYR A 73 -6.94 -3.57 -5.11
N GLY A 74 -6.50 -3.57 -6.37
CA GLY A 74 -6.27 -2.35 -7.13
C GLY A 74 -7.54 -1.54 -7.35
N ALA A 75 -8.62 -2.21 -7.78
CA ALA A 75 -9.90 -1.57 -8.07
C ALA A 75 -10.53 -0.92 -6.82
N GLY A 76 -10.55 -1.64 -5.68
CA GLY A 76 -11.08 -1.11 -4.44
C GLY A 76 -10.30 0.12 -3.94
N ASN A 77 -8.97 0.07 -3.95
CA ASN A 77 -8.14 1.22 -3.56
C ASN A 77 -8.31 2.41 -4.52
N ASN A 78 -8.35 2.18 -5.83
CA ASN A 78 -8.60 3.24 -6.82
C ASN A 78 -9.96 3.93 -6.58
N ALA A 79 -11.01 3.17 -6.24
CA ALA A 79 -12.31 3.73 -5.94
C ALA A 79 -12.29 4.63 -4.69
N GLY A 80 -11.65 4.17 -3.61
CA GLY A 80 -11.47 4.97 -2.39
C GLY A 80 -10.66 6.25 -2.65
N ILE A 81 -9.58 6.15 -3.44
CA ILE A 81 -8.77 7.29 -3.85
C ILE A 81 -9.60 8.27 -4.70
N CYS A 82 -10.37 7.76 -5.66
CA CYS A 82 -11.23 8.58 -6.49
C CYS A 82 -12.28 9.34 -5.66
N TYR A 83 -12.85 8.67 -4.64
CA TYR A 83 -13.74 9.31 -3.69
C TYR A 83 -13.02 10.43 -2.91
N ALA A 84 -11.82 10.16 -2.37
CA ALA A 84 -11.02 11.17 -1.69
C ALA A 84 -10.79 12.41 -2.57
N MET A 85 -10.36 12.20 -3.81
CA MET A 85 -10.10 13.28 -4.77
C MET A 85 -11.32 14.12 -5.10
N ARG A 86 -12.51 13.51 -5.11
CA ARG A 86 -13.78 14.21 -5.41
C ARG A 86 -14.33 15.00 -4.24
N HIS A 87 -14.23 14.49 -3.03
CA HIS A 87 -14.96 14.99 -1.87
C HIS A 87 -14.12 15.80 -0.89
N PHE A 88 -12.79 15.58 -0.85
CA PHE A 88 -11.91 16.24 0.14
C PHE A 88 -10.82 17.07 -0.52
N ASP A 89 -10.34 18.07 0.22
CA ASP A 89 -9.03 18.67 0.04
C ASP A 89 -8.07 18.04 1.03
N TYR A 90 -6.84 17.71 0.63
CA TYR A 90 -5.90 16.99 1.47
C TYR A 90 -4.46 17.28 1.06
N GLN A 91 -3.50 17.02 1.97
CA GLN A 91 -2.07 17.05 1.66
C GLN A 91 -1.57 15.66 1.23
N TYR A 92 -2.00 14.62 1.92
CA TYR A 92 -1.57 13.25 1.68
C TYR A 92 -2.75 12.29 1.65
N VAL A 93 -2.65 11.26 0.81
CA VAL A 93 -3.47 10.06 0.91
C VAL A 93 -2.60 8.93 1.48
N ILE A 94 -3.16 8.16 2.39
CA ILE A 94 -2.54 6.96 2.96
C ILE A 94 -3.37 5.76 2.53
N VAL A 95 -2.76 4.88 1.74
CA VAL A 95 -3.36 3.58 1.41
C VAL A 95 -2.87 2.58 2.42
N CYS A 96 -3.78 1.89 3.10
CA CYS A 96 -3.38 0.90 4.10
C CYS A 96 -4.36 -0.26 4.25
N ASN A 97 -3.83 -1.40 4.69
CA ASN A 97 -4.63 -2.55 5.08
C ASN A 97 -5.24 -2.37 6.48
N PRO A 98 -6.40 -2.97 6.78
CA PRO A 98 -7.06 -2.86 8.08
C PRO A 98 -6.26 -3.51 9.21
N ASP A 99 -5.42 -4.52 8.92
CA ASP A 99 -4.59 -5.26 9.87
C ASP A 99 -3.23 -4.59 10.14
N THR A 100 -3.12 -3.29 9.82
CA THR A 100 -1.97 -2.45 10.16
C THR A 100 -2.24 -1.61 11.41
N THR A 101 -1.17 -1.24 12.12
CA THR A 101 -1.25 -0.38 13.31
C THR A 101 -0.09 0.61 13.30
N ILE A 102 -0.39 1.90 13.43
CA ILE A 102 0.62 2.97 13.53
C ILE A 102 1.26 2.90 14.92
N LYS A 103 2.57 2.63 14.99
CA LYS A 103 3.34 2.65 16.24
C LYS A 103 3.97 4.02 16.51
N SER A 104 4.41 4.71 15.44
CA SER A 104 4.84 6.11 15.49
C SER A 104 4.66 6.75 14.12
N PHE A 105 4.31 8.03 14.09
CA PHE A 105 4.14 8.80 12.86
C PHE A 105 4.81 10.17 13.01
N ASP A 106 6.06 10.25 12.58
CA ASP A 106 6.80 11.52 12.56
C ASP A 106 6.49 12.28 11.26
N SER A 107 5.47 13.13 11.29
CA SER A 107 5.04 13.94 10.16
C SER A 107 6.11 14.92 9.66
N SER A 108 7.07 15.32 10.52
CA SER A 108 8.17 16.21 10.12
C SER A 108 9.04 15.60 9.02
N THR A 109 9.07 14.25 8.94
CA THR A 109 9.75 13.52 7.89
C THR A 109 9.17 13.83 6.51
N LEU A 110 7.85 14.00 6.40
CA LEU A 110 7.16 14.29 5.13
C LEU A 110 7.36 15.74 4.72
N LEU A 111 7.35 16.68 5.68
CA LEU A 111 7.52 18.11 5.42
C LEU A 111 8.90 18.46 4.88
N GLY A 112 9.94 17.72 5.29
CA GLY A 112 11.33 17.92 4.84
C GLY A 112 11.66 17.27 3.49
N MET A 113 10.72 16.56 2.87
CA MET A 113 10.92 15.80 1.63
C MET A 113 10.28 16.48 0.41
N ASP A 114 10.46 15.87 -0.77
CA ASP A 114 9.86 16.33 -2.00
C ASP A 114 8.34 16.34 -1.90
N LYS A 115 7.71 17.44 -2.32
CA LYS A 115 6.24 17.57 -2.29
C LYS A 115 5.51 16.67 -3.29
N GLU A 116 6.24 16.04 -4.21
CA GLU A 116 5.73 15.11 -5.23
C GLU A 116 6.44 13.76 -5.04
N ALA A 117 5.99 12.95 -4.09
CA ALA A 117 6.62 11.69 -3.76
C ALA A 117 5.65 10.66 -3.16
N ILE A 118 6.09 9.39 -3.16
CA ILE A 118 5.54 8.30 -2.37
C ILE A 118 6.48 8.02 -1.21
N TYR A 119 5.94 7.76 -0.03
CA TYR A 119 6.71 7.49 1.20
C TYR A 119 6.36 6.12 1.74
N ALA A 120 7.39 5.30 1.88
CA ALA A 120 7.30 3.92 2.35
C ALA A 120 7.80 3.85 3.81
N PRO A 121 6.91 3.70 4.80
CA PRO A 121 7.29 3.61 6.20
C PRO A 121 8.05 2.32 6.50
N LYS A 122 8.70 2.26 7.66
CA LYS A 122 9.19 1.00 8.23
C LYS A 122 8.00 0.15 8.65
N ILE A 123 7.82 -0.99 8.00
CA ILE A 123 6.76 -1.95 8.32
C ILE A 123 7.40 -3.19 8.91
N ILE A 124 6.92 -3.59 10.08
CA ILE A 124 7.36 -4.80 10.79
C ILE A 124 6.17 -5.75 10.92
N SER A 125 6.32 -6.96 10.39
CA SER A 125 5.31 -8.00 10.51
C SER A 125 5.25 -8.60 11.91
N ARG A 126 4.21 -9.37 12.20
CA ARG A 126 4.05 -10.12 13.47
C ARG A 126 5.26 -11.01 13.77
N ASP A 127 5.86 -11.63 12.74
CA ASP A 127 7.06 -12.45 12.86
C ASP A 127 8.36 -11.63 12.93
N ASN A 128 8.26 -10.34 13.24
CA ASN A 128 9.37 -9.38 13.31
C ASN A 128 10.19 -9.25 12.00
N LYS A 129 9.54 -9.51 10.86
CA LYS A 129 10.17 -9.36 9.54
C LYS A 129 9.91 -7.95 9.00
N ARG A 130 10.94 -7.37 8.41
CA ARG A 130 10.83 -6.08 7.71
C ARG A 130 10.16 -6.28 6.35
N GLN A 131 9.15 -5.46 6.02
CA GLN A 131 8.45 -5.52 4.74
C GLN A 131 8.86 -4.39 3.78
N ASN A 132 9.23 -3.21 4.29
CA ASN A 132 9.80 -2.15 3.49
C ASN A 132 11.33 -2.01 3.71
N PRO A 133 12.07 -1.61 2.64
CA PRO A 133 11.59 -1.43 1.26
C PRO A 133 11.14 -2.76 0.65
N ASN A 134 10.04 -2.76 -0.14
CA ASN A 134 9.62 -3.98 -0.83
C ASN A 134 10.62 -4.35 -1.94
N TRP A 135 10.88 -3.41 -2.87
CA TRP A 135 12.02 -3.47 -3.77
C TRP A 135 12.97 -2.31 -3.45
N GLY A 136 14.25 -2.62 -3.25
CA GLY A 136 15.24 -1.61 -2.87
C GLY A 136 15.57 -0.62 -3.98
N PHE A 137 15.41 -1.00 -5.25
CA PHE A 137 15.59 -0.13 -6.41
C PHE A 137 14.80 -0.69 -7.60
N HIS A 138 14.52 0.18 -8.59
CA HIS A 138 13.94 -0.24 -9.85
C HIS A 138 14.95 -1.05 -10.67
N SER A 139 14.55 -2.22 -11.18
CA SER A 139 15.43 -3.10 -11.97
C SER A 139 14.66 -3.92 -13.00
N ASN A 140 14.74 -3.49 -14.25
CA ASN A 140 14.17 -4.26 -15.38
C ASN A 140 14.74 -5.69 -15.47
N ILE A 141 16.01 -5.90 -15.04
CA ILE A 141 16.64 -7.22 -15.08
C ILE A 141 15.99 -8.15 -14.04
N LEU A 142 15.84 -7.70 -12.80
CA LEU A 142 15.20 -8.52 -11.75
C LEU A 142 13.73 -8.80 -12.08
N GLU A 143 13.00 -7.83 -12.61
CA GLU A 143 11.64 -8.03 -13.09
C GLU A 143 11.56 -9.07 -14.19
N TYR A 144 12.47 -8.99 -15.19
CA TYR A 144 12.52 -9.97 -16.27
C TYR A 144 12.86 -11.36 -15.78
N LEU A 145 13.81 -11.48 -14.85
CA LEU A 145 14.17 -12.77 -14.25
C LEU A 145 12.99 -13.36 -13.47
N GLN A 146 12.25 -12.53 -12.73
CA GLN A 146 11.06 -12.96 -12.02
C GLN A 146 9.95 -13.41 -12.99
N TYR A 147 9.70 -12.65 -14.06
CA TYR A 147 8.79 -13.05 -15.13
C TYR A 147 9.17 -14.40 -15.73
N LEU A 148 10.47 -14.60 -16.09
CA LEU A 148 10.93 -15.88 -16.62
C LEU A 148 10.75 -17.02 -15.64
N ALA A 149 11.02 -16.78 -14.35
CA ALA A 149 10.81 -17.76 -13.29
C ALA A 149 9.34 -18.19 -13.21
N CYS A 150 8.43 -17.24 -13.22
CA CYS A 150 6.98 -17.49 -13.18
C CYS A 150 6.49 -18.18 -14.47
N LYS A 151 6.87 -17.67 -15.64
CA LYS A 151 6.43 -18.20 -16.95
C LYS A 151 6.92 -19.61 -17.23
N LYS A 152 8.14 -19.94 -16.77
CA LYS A 152 8.75 -21.29 -16.93
C LYS A 152 8.56 -22.18 -15.70
N GLU A 153 7.81 -21.74 -14.70
CA GLU A 153 7.62 -22.42 -13.42
C GLU A 153 8.96 -22.85 -12.76
N ASN A 154 10.02 -22.02 -12.99
CA ASN A 154 11.35 -22.30 -12.49
C ASN A 154 11.49 -21.85 -11.03
N THR A 155 11.24 -22.80 -10.12
CA THR A 155 11.25 -22.56 -8.67
C THR A 155 12.64 -22.11 -8.16
N PHE A 156 13.73 -22.61 -8.73
CA PHE A 156 15.08 -22.21 -8.31
C PHE A 156 15.35 -20.74 -8.64
N LEU A 157 15.03 -20.31 -9.87
CA LEU A 157 15.20 -18.91 -10.28
C LEU A 157 14.29 -17.98 -9.47
N ASP A 158 13.06 -18.38 -9.19
CA ASP A 158 12.11 -17.62 -8.36
C ASP A 158 12.70 -17.38 -6.96
N TYR A 159 13.18 -18.43 -6.28
CA TYR A 159 13.81 -18.27 -4.97
C TYR A 159 15.10 -17.47 -5.00
N ALA A 160 15.91 -17.58 -6.07
CA ALA A 160 17.12 -16.79 -6.22
C ALA A 160 16.81 -15.29 -6.32
N VAL A 161 15.82 -14.89 -7.13
CA VAL A 161 15.37 -13.50 -7.24
C VAL A 161 14.83 -13.00 -5.90
N ILE A 162 13.97 -13.78 -5.23
CA ILE A 162 13.44 -13.44 -3.91
C ILE A 162 14.56 -13.26 -2.88
N ALA A 163 15.58 -14.11 -2.89
CA ALA A 163 16.71 -14.01 -1.96
C ALA A 163 17.52 -12.72 -2.18
N VAL A 164 17.77 -12.35 -3.45
CA VAL A 164 18.46 -11.10 -3.80
C VAL A 164 17.65 -9.90 -3.31
N LEU A 165 16.34 -9.87 -3.58
CA LEU A 165 15.46 -8.79 -3.13
C LEU A 165 15.41 -8.66 -1.59
N LYS A 166 15.39 -9.80 -0.88
CA LYS A 166 15.45 -9.81 0.59
C LYS A 166 16.76 -9.25 1.13
N LEU A 167 17.90 -9.61 0.51
CA LEU A 167 19.21 -9.09 0.91
C LEU A 167 19.27 -7.57 0.73
N ILE A 168 18.83 -7.07 -0.42
CA ILE A 168 18.77 -5.63 -0.71
C ILE A 168 17.88 -4.91 0.31
N ARG A 169 16.72 -5.47 0.61
CA ARG A 169 15.80 -4.94 1.65
C ARG A 169 16.48 -4.81 3.00
N LEU A 170 17.23 -5.82 3.41
CA LEU A 170 17.95 -5.80 4.69
C LEU A 170 19.01 -4.70 4.72
N VAL A 171 19.85 -4.60 3.69
CA VAL A 171 20.91 -3.58 3.60
C VAL A 171 20.32 -2.18 3.66
N ILE A 172 19.34 -1.87 2.80
CA ILE A 172 18.71 -0.54 2.78
C ILE A 172 17.96 -0.26 4.09
N GLY A 173 17.29 -1.27 4.62
CA GLY A 173 16.57 -1.14 5.87
C GLY A 173 17.49 -0.81 7.06
N TYR A 174 18.63 -1.47 7.18
CA TYR A 174 19.61 -1.15 8.21
C TYR A 174 20.27 0.22 7.99
N ALA A 175 20.60 0.57 6.75
CA ALA A 175 21.12 1.90 6.42
C ALA A 175 20.14 3.01 6.84
N GLY A 176 18.83 2.80 6.65
CA GLY A 176 17.79 3.72 7.12
C GLY A 176 17.69 3.80 8.66
N ASP A 177 17.75 2.65 9.35
CA ASP A 177 17.71 2.62 10.82
C ASP A 177 18.91 3.33 11.45
N LEU A 178 20.09 3.18 10.86
CA LEU A 178 21.33 3.86 11.28
C LEU A 178 21.39 5.32 10.83
N ARG A 179 20.38 5.81 10.11
CA ARG A 179 20.33 7.19 9.58
C ARG A 179 21.56 7.58 8.78
N LEU A 180 22.13 6.63 8.03
CA LEU A 180 23.31 6.87 7.19
C LEU A 180 23.02 7.84 6.04
N PHE A 181 21.76 7.98 5.67
CA PHE A 181 21.30 8.88 4.61
C PHE A 181 20.02 9.60 5.04
N GLU A 182 19.93 10.88 4.74
CA GLU A 182 18.71 11.67 5.00
C GLU A 182 17.53 11.20 4.16
N ARG A 183 17.80 10.78 2.93
CA ARG A 183 16.80 10.33 1.95
C ARG A 183 17.28 9.08 1.26
N ILE A 184 16.51 8.00 1.36
CA ILE A 184 16.79 6.74 0.66
C ILE A 184 15.71 6.51 -0.37
N LYS A 185 16.07 6.66 -1.66
CA LYS A 185 15.18 6.29 -2.77
C LYS A 185 15.14 4.76 -2.89
N ILE A 186 13.94 4.24 -3.11
CA ILE A 186 13.70 2.80 -3.27
C ILE A 186 12.86 2.53 -4.52
N GLY A 187 12.75 1.28 -4.94
CA GLY A 187 11.99 0.89 -6.13
C GLY A 187 10.49 1.00 -5.94
N ASN A 188 9.97 0.43 -4.85
CA ASN A 188 8.55 0.52 -4.52
C ASN A 188 8.29 0.36 -3.01
N ALA A 189 7.13 0.83 -2.58
CA ALA A 189 6.59 0.65 -1.23
C ALA A 189 5.79 -0.66 -1.15
N HIS A 190 5.66 -1.23 0.04
CA HIS A 190 4.78 -2.35 0.31
C HIS A 190 3.32 -1.90 0.37
N GLY A 191 2.42 -2.62 -0.29
CA GLY A 191 1.01 -2.27 -0.43
C GLY A 191 0.23 -2.17 0.89
N SER A 192 0.69 -2.86 1.95
CA SER A 192 -0.03 -2.83 3.22
C SER A 192 -0.08 -1.44 3.89
N PHE A 193 0.88 -0.54 3.59
CA PHE A 193 0.85 0.83 4.06
C PHE A 193 1.85 1.72 3.30
N PHE A 194 1.37 2.76 2.66
CA PHE A 194 2.21 3.82 2.11
C PHE A 194 1.50 5.18 2.13
N VAL A 195 2.28 6.24 2.10
CA VAL A 195 1.79 7.62 2.04
C VAL A 195 2.12 8.19 0.66
N ILE A 196 1.17 8.85 0.03
CA ILE A 196 1.37 9.53 -1.25
C ILE A 196 0.95 10.99 -1.14
N SER A 197 1.79 11.91 -1.59
CA SER A 197 1.45 13.33 -1.63
C SER A 197 0.38 13.61 -2.67
N LYS A 198 -0.40 14.67 -2.46
CA LYS A 198 -1.44 15.12 -3.41
C LYS A 198 -0.89 15.32 -4.83
N ALA A 199 0.28 15.93 -4.95
CA ALA A 199 0.90 16.18 -6.27
C ALA A 199 1.28 14.87 -6.99
N ALA A 200 1.89 13.91 -6.26
CA ALA A 200 2.22 12.61 -6.82
C ALA A 200 0.95 11.82 -7.18
N LEU A 201 -0.08 11.88 -6.33
CA LEU A 201 -1.36 11.22 -6.59
C LEU A 201 -2.02 11.71 -7.87
N LEU A 202 -2.11 13.03 -8.07
CA LEU A 202 -2.68 13.62 -9.28
C LEU A 202 -1.94 13.18 -10.56
N LYS A 203 -0.63 12.96 -10.45
CA LYS A 203 0.21 12.54 -11.58
C LYS A 203 0.11 11.05 -11.89
N LEU A 204 -0.17 10.24 -10.87
CA LEU A 204 -0.13 8.78 -10.97
C LEU A 204 -1.52 8.13 -11.01
N THR A 205 -2.61 8.87 -10.78
CA THR A 205 -3.98 8.31 -10.80
C THR A 205 -4.38 7.82 -12.21
N PRO A 206 -5.06 6.63 -12.32
CA PRO A 206 -5.30 5.66 -11.26
C PRO A 206 -3.99 5.01 -10.77
N LEU A 207 -3.86 4.70 -9.47
CA LEU A 207 -2.60 4.16 -8.95
C LEU A 207 -2.33 2.74 -9.40
N PHE A 208 -3.38 1.93 -9.52
CA PHE A 208 -3.29 0.50 -9.77
C PHE A 208 -3.97 0.12 -11.10
N ASP A 209 -3.48 -0.94 -11.73
CA ASP A 209 -4.18 -1.58 -12.84
C ASP A 209 -5.28 -2.50 -12.30
N GLU A 210 -6.53 -2.20 -12.65
CA GLU A 210 -7.72 -2.91 -12.15
C GLU A 210 -7.88 -4.32 -12.75
N LYS A 211 -7.14 -4.64 -13.80
CA LYS A 211 -7.07 -5.99 -14.36
C LYS A 211 -6.20 -6.94 -13.53
N MET A 212 -5.38 -6.39 -12.62
CA MET A 212 -4.61 -7.16 -11.64
C MET A 212 -5.46 -7.37 -10.39
N PHE A 213 -5.94 -8.61 -10.18
CA PHE A 213 -6.84 -8.90 -9.06
C PHE A 213 -6.11 -8.81 -7.70
N LEU A 214 -4.88 -9.35 -7.62
CA LEU A 214 -4.13 -9.41 -6.38
C LEU A 214 -2.65 -9.71 -6.62
N PHE A 215 -1.77 -9.08 -5.82
CA PHE A 215 -0.30 -9.15 -5.86
C PHE A 215 0.34 -8.45 -7.07
N TYR A 216 1.56 -7.98 -6.86
CA TYR A 216 2.41 -7.29 -7.82
C TYR A 216 1.97 -5.83 -8.12
N GLU A 217 0.90 -5.35 -7.51
CA GLU A 217 0.42 -3.97 -7.64
C GLU A 217 1.47 -2.95 -7.16
N GLU A 218 2.28 -3.34 -6.16
CA GLU A 218 3.36 -2.49 -5.66
C GLU A 218 4.46 -2.29 -6.70
N VAL A 219 4.78 -3.32 -7.48
CA VAL A 219 5.78 -3.23 -8.56
C VAL A 219 5.23 -2.39 -9.71
N TYR A 220 3.95 -2.59 -10.07
CA TYR A 220 3.26 -1.75 -11.03
C TYR A 220 3.32 -0.27 -10.63
N LEU A 221 2.92 0.06 -9.40
CA LEU A 221 2.96 1.44 -8.89
C LEU A 221 4.38 2.00 -8.86
N GLY A 222 5.36 1.22 -8.42
CA GLY A 222 6.77 1.61 -8.40
C GLY A 222 7.30 1.96 -9.79
N ASN A 223 6.99 1.15 -10.79
CA ASN A 223 7.40 1.38 -12.18
C ASN A 223 6.67 2.57 -12.80
N LYS A 224 5.37 2.73 -12.51
CA LYS A 224 4.61 3.90 -12.90
C LYS A 224 5.20 5.19 -12.30
N ALA A 225 5.57 5.14 -11.02
CA ALA A 225 6.24 6.26 -10.35
C ALA A 225 7.61 6.57 -11.00
N TYR A 226 8.41 5.53 -11.28
CA TYR A 226 9.70 5.68 -11.95
C TYR A 226 9.57 6.34 -13.33
N CYS A 227 8.67 5.84 -14.19
CA CYS A 227 8.41 6.41 -15.52
C CYS A 227 7.93 7.86 -15.45
N ASN A 228 7.16 8.21 -14.44
CA ASN A 228 6.66 9.57 -14.22
C ASN A 228 7.60 10.45 -13.39
N LYS A 229 8.81 9.99 -13.06
CA LYS A 229 9.82 10.72 -12.28
C LYS A 229 9.33 11.11 -10.87
N VAL A 230 8.41 10.33 -10.30
CA VAL A 230 7.94 10.47 -8.91
C VAL A 230 8.81 9.58 -8.04
N PRO A 231 9.60 10.13 -7.11
CA PRO A 231 10.44 9.32 -6.24
C PRO A 231 9.62 8.55 -5.21
N VAL A 232 10.10 7.35 -4.86
CA VAL A 232 9.64 6.59 -3.71
C VAL A 232 10.73 6.63 -2.64
N TYR A 233 10.41 7.14 -1.44
CA TYR A 233 11.36 7.29 -0.33
C TYR A 233 11.06 6.32 0.80
N TYR A 234 12.08 5.64 1.30
CA TYR A 234 11.99 4.90 2.56
C TYR A 234 12.03 5.87 3.75
N THR A 235 11.02 5.80 4.63
CA THR A 235 10.82 6.72 5.76
C THR A 235 10.78 5.94 7.09
N PRO A 236 11.93 5.54 7.66
CA PRO A 236 11.97 4.67 8.84
C PRO A 236 11.49 5.33 10.15
N ARG A 237 11.28 6.66 10.18
CA ARG A 237 10.70 7.37 11.32
C ARG A 237 9.19 7.20 11.45
N ILE A 238 8.54 6.72 10.39
CA ILE A 238 7.16 6.25 10.44
C ILE A 238 7.22 4.74 10.63
N LEU A 239 6.69 4.23 11.75
CA LEU A 239 6.75 2.82 12.10
C LEU A 239 5.36 2.23 12.15
N ILE A 240 5.16 1.17 11.37
CA ILE A 240 3.91 0.45 11.23
C ILE A 240 4.12 -1.01 11.65
N ALA A 241 3.23 -1.54 12.47
CA ALA A 241 3.09 -2.98 12.69
C ALA A 241 2.03 -3.53 11.75
N HIS A 242 2.29 -4.69 11.15
CA HIS A 242 1.38 -5.40 10.25
C HIS A 242 1.14 -6.81 10.75
N LYS A 243 -0.10 -7.16 11.09
CA LYS A 243 -0.42 -8.44 11.73
C LYS A 243 -0.27 -9.64 10.79
N GLU A 244 -0.45 -9.44 9.48
CA GLU A 244 -0.47 -10.51 8.45
C GLU A 244 -1.51 -11.61 8.74
N ASP A 245 -2.52 -11.30 9.55
CA ASP A 245 -3.61 -12.22 9.86
C ASP A 245 -4.71 -12.20 8.78
N GLY A 246 -4.41 -11.50 7.68
CA GLY A 246 -5.34 -11.04 6.67
C GLY A 246 -6.21 -12.10 6.02
N SER A 247 -7.22 -11.60 5.35
CA SER A 247 -8.27 -12.28 4.59
C SER A 247 -7.78 -13.40 3.67
N MET A 248 -6.50 -13.38 3.27
CA MET A 248 -5.86 -14.37 2.39
C MET A 248 -5.71 -15.75 3.03
N ARG A 249 -5.40 -15.82 4.34
CA ARG A 249 -5.35 -17.08 5.09
C ARG A 249 -6.74 -17.71 5.22
N ILE A 250 -7.74 -16.85 5.42
CA ILE A 250 -9.14 -17.25 5.55
C ILE A 250 -9.71 -17.71 4.20
N ALA A 251 -9.23 -17.13 3.10
CA ALA A 251 -9.74 -17.38 1.76
C ALA A 251 -9.25 -18.69 1.12
N ASN A 252 -8.27 -19.39 1.73
CA ASN A 252 -7.65 -20.61 1.18
C ASN A 252 -7.13 -20.44 -0.27
N VAL A 253 -6.70 -19.22 -0.63
CA VAL A 253 -6.19 -18.88 -1.96
C VAL A 253 -4.75 -19.33 -2.08
N ASN A 254 -4.39 -19.98 -3.18
CA ASN A 254 -3.00 -20.27 -3.48
C ASN A 254 -2.28 -18.96 -3.89
N THR A 255 -1.77 -18.26 -2.87
CA THR A 255 -1.14 -16.94 -2.99
C THR A 255 0.00 -16.92 -4.01
N ARG A 256 0.78 -18.01 -4.09
CA ARG A 256 1.89 -18.12 -5.06
C ARG A 256 1.35 -18.16 -6.50
N LYS A 257 0.30 -18.94 -6.75
CA LYS A 257 -0.30 -19.05 -8.09
C LYS A 257 -0.88 -17.72 -8.56
N GLU A 258 -1.57 -17.00 -7.67
CA GLU A 258 -2.11 -15.68 -8.01
C GLU A 258 -0.98 -14.64 -8.22
N ALA A 259 0.06 -14.65 -7.40
CA ALA A 259 1.23 -13.80 -7.60
C ALA A 259 1.91 -14.08 -8.96
N HIS A 260 2.08 -15.34 -9.34
CA HIS A 260 2.66 -15.71 -10.65
C HIS A 260 1.81 -15.20 -11.81
N LYS A 261 0.46 -15.30 -11.72
CA LYS A 261 -0.43 -14.76 -12.76
C LYS A 261 -0.25 -13.24 -12.91
N SER A 262 -0.22 -12.51 -11.81
CA SER A 262 -0.05 -11.07 -11.82
C SER A 262 1.31 -10.62 -12.36
N VAL A 263 2.40 -11.35 -12.02
CA VAL A 263 3.73 -11.10 -12.61
C VAL A 263 3.72 -11.27 -14.13
N ILE A 264 3.13 -12.38 -14.61
CA ILE A 264 3.06 -12.68 -16.05
C ILE A 264 2.21 -11.63 -16.76
N TYR A 265 1.01 -11.35 -16.24
CA TYR A 265 0.12 -10.36 -16.79
C TYR A 265 0.80 -8.99 -16.89
N TYR A 266 1.36 -8.49 -15.77
CA TYR A 266 2.05 -7.21 -15.74
C TYR A 266 3.16 -7.12 -16.79
N PHE A 267 4.03 -8.12 -16.85
CA PHE A 267 5.18 -8.08 -17.75
C PHE A 267 4.78 -8.12 -19.23
N GLU A 268 3.72 -8.84 -19.57
CA GLU A 268 3.20 -8.93 -20.93
C GLU A 268 2.44 -7.68 -21.40
N HIS A 269 1.91 -6.85 -20.45
CA HIS A 269 1.10 -5.65 -20.77
C HIS A 269 1.74 -4.33 -20.31
N LYS A 270 2.92 -4.34 -19.72
CA LYS A 270 3.57 -3.12 -19.16
C LYS A 270 3.94 -2.04 -20.18
N GLY A 271 3.73 -2.28 -21.46
CA GLY A 271 3.99 -1.33 -22.57
C GLY A 271 2.72 -0.76 -23.20
N GLU A 272 1.55 -1.23 -22.75
CA GLU A 272 0.25 -0.72 -23.21
C GLU A 272 -0.16 0.50 -22.35
#